data_b5e16bb7aa4ef06c2f5590485f6828fd
#
_entry.id   b5e16bb7aa4ef06c2f5590485f6828fd
#
_cell.length_a   1.000
_cell.length_b   1.000
_cell.length_c   1.000
_cell.angle_alpha   90.00
_cell.angle_beta   90.00
_cell.angle_gamma   90.00
#
_symmetry.space_group_name_H-M   'P 1'
#
loop_
_entity.id
_entity.type
_entity.pdbx_description
1 polymer ?
#
loop_
_entity_poly.entity_id
_entity_poly.type
_entity_poly.pdbx_seq_one_letter_code
_entity_poly.pdbx_strand_id
1 'polypeptide(L)'
;FYQTTFKEEDLVEPTEEGRPFELQDYYDHPERYHTVFGPHLAHLSVLMNCNYWDERYPRLVTKQQLKALWSAETPPRLKVIGDLGCDIEGAIECTLKCTEPSDPVYVYDPLEGTIASGVDGSGPVVLAVDILPAELPREASEEFSSALSPYLPALAATNFDVPFSELALPPELLGAVIAHRGKLTPDYRYIEAHLAAHGG
;
A
#
# COMPACT_ATOMS: atom_id res chain seq x y z
N PHE A 1 3.74 -25.05 -1.96
CA PHE A 1 3.48 -23.61 -2.18
C PHE A 1 4.44 -23.09 -3.24
N TYR A 2 3.91 -22.28 -4.17
CA TYR A 2 4.71 -21.49 -5.09
C TYR A 2 4.47 -20.03 -4.74
N GLN A 3 5.55 -19.28 -4.56
CA GLN A 3 5.51 -17.83 -4.32
C GLN A 3 6.05 -17.12 -5.56
N THR A 4 5.34 -16.08 -5.99
CA THR A 4 5.77 -15.17 -7.05
C THR A 4 5.70 -13.77 -6.50
N THR A 5 6.75 -12.98 -6.73
CA THR A 5 6.78 -11.56 -6.44
C THR A 5 6.65 -10.81 -7.76
N PHE A 6 5.69 -9.90 -7.83
CA PHE A 6 5.50 -9.00 -8.96
C PHE A 6 6.17 -7.67 -8.65
N LYS A 7 6.83 -7.11 -9.65
CA LYS A 7 7.39 -5.75 -9.59
C LYS A 7 6.50 -4.80 -10.37
N GLU A 8 6.77 -3.52 -10.30
CA GLU A 8 5.99 -2.48 -10.96
C GLU A 8 5.83 -2.74 -12.47
N GLU A 9 6.89 -3.21 -13.14
CA GLU A 9 6.91 -3.58 -14.55
C GLU A 9 6.02 -4.78 -14.93
N ASP A 10 5.64 -5.58 -13.94
CA ASP A 10 4.72 -6.73 -14.10
C ASP A 10 3.26 -6.31 -13.84
N LEU A 11 3.04 -5.16 -13.21
CA LEU A 11 1.73 -4.69 -12.76
C LEU A 11 1.08 -3.71 -13.73
N VAL A 12 1.91 -2.91 -14.40
CA VAL A 12 1.45 -1.82 -15.27
C VAL A 12 2.26 -1.73 -16.54
N GLU A 13 1.63 -1.16 -17.58
CA GLU A 13 2.31 -0.81 -18.81
C GLU A 13 1.92 0.61 -19.26
N PRO A 14 2.79 1.30 -20.05
CA PRO A 14 2.45 2.60 -20.59
C PRO A 14 1.19 2.54 -21.46
N THR A 15 0.36 3.58 -21.37
CA THR A 15 -0.84 3.72 -22.22
C THR A 15 -0.49 3.98 -23.68
N GLU A 16 0.69 4.56 -23.91
CA GLU A 16 1.24 4.81 -25.27
C GLU A 16 1.82 3.52 -25.82
N GLU A 17 1.26 3.04 -26.94
CA GLU A 17 1.67 1.79 -27.59
C GLU A 17 3.15 1.84 -28.02
N GLY A 18 3.92 0.80 -27.66
CA GLY A 18 5.33 0.66 -28.00
C GLY A 18 6.30 1.45 -27.13
N ARG A 19 5.80 2.22 -26.14
CA ARG A 19 6.66 2.87 -25.15
C ARG A 19 7.17 1.83 -24.15
N PRO A 20 8.48 1.75 -23.84
CA PRO A 20 9.00 0.88 -22.82
C PRO A 20 8.58 1.36 -21.41
N PHE A 21 8.45 0.42 -20.47
CA PHE A 21 8.28 0.76 -19.05
C PHE A 21 9.54 1.44 -18.52
N GLU A 22 9.37 2.54 -17.79
CA GLU A 22 10.42 3.24 -17.07
C GLU A 22 9.95 3.56 -15.64
N LEU A 23 10.63 3.01 -14.65
CA LEU A 23 10.22 3.08 -13.23
C LEU A 23 10.10 4.53 -12.73
N GLN A 24 11.07 5.39 -13.08
CA GLN A 24 11.03 6.78 -12.63
C GLN A 24 9.89 7.55 -13.30
N ASP A 25 9.64 7.32 -14.61
CA ASP A 25 8.49 7.93 -15.29
C ASP A 25 7.17 7.46 -14.70
N TYR A 26 7.08 6.18 -14.29
CA TYR A 26 5.90 5.66 -13.61
C TYR A 26 5.64 6.37 -12.26
N TYR A 27 6.68 6.64 -11.48
CA TYR A 27 6.53 7.36 -10.21
C TYR A 27 6.20 8.84 -10.40
N ASP A 28 6.78 9.49 -11.40
CA ASP A 28 6.56 10.90 -11.67
C ASP A 28 5.24 11.17 -12.42
N HIS A 29 4.80 10.20 -13.25
CA HIS A 29 3.67 10.29 -14.16
C HIS A 29 2.80 9.04 -14.19
N PRO A 30 2.24 8.59 -13.06
CA PRO A 30 1.46 7.36 -13.01
C PRO A 30 0.22 7.36 -13.90
N GLU A 31 -0.30 8.54 -14.24
CA GLU A 31 -1.44 8.72 -15.15
C GLU A 31 -1.18 8.26 -16.61
N ARG A 32 0.08 8.02 -16.96
CA ARG A 32 0.49 7.51 -18.28
C ARG A 32 0.48 5.99 -18.37
N TYR A 33 0.13 5.33 -17.28
CA TYR A 33 0.18 3.88 -17.16
C TYR A 33 -1.20 3.31 -16.85
N HIS A 34 -1.41 2.07 -17.22
CA HIS A 34 -2.62 1.31 -16.87
C HIS A 34 -2.24 -0.07 -16.34
N THR A 35 -3.14 -0.67 -15.55
CA THR A 35 -2.88 -2.01 -14.98
C THR A 35 -2.99 -3.10 -16.03
N VAL A 36 -2.03 -4.04 -15.98
CA VAL A 36 -2.03 -5.30 -16.75
C VAL A 36 -2.11 -6.53 -15.85
N PHE A 37 -2.39 -6.34 -14.57
CA PHE A 37 -2.38 -7.40 -13.57
C PHE A 37 -3.57 -8.37 -13.67
N GLY A 38 -4.69 -7.94 -14.26
CA GLY A 38 -5.93 -8.72 -14.32
C GLY A 38 -5.79 -10.20 -14.71
N PRO A 39 -5.05 -10.55 -15.79
CA PRO A 39 -4.86 -11.94 -16.20
C PRO A 39 -4.20 -12.82 -15.14
N HIS A 40 -3.34 -12.28 -14.28
CA HIS A 40 -2.66 -13.04 -13.22
C HIS A 40 -3.63 -13.53 -12.15
N LEU A 41 -4.75 -12.81 -11.91
CA LEU A 41 -5.73 -13.16 -10.86
C LEU A 41 -6.29 -14.59 -11.03
N ALA A 42 -6.45 -15.06 -12.27
CA ALA A 42 -6.95 -16.40 -12.55
C ALA A 42 -6.01 -17.52 -12.07
N HIS A 43 -4.72 -17.22 -11.90
CA HIS A 43 -3.68 -18.18 -11.53
C HIS A 43 -3.33 -18.13 -10.04
N LEU A 44 -3.71 -17.10 -9.34
CA LEU A 44 -3.42 -16.92 -7.91
C LEU A 44 -4.42 -17.67 -7.04
N SER A 45 -3.94 -18.19 -5.91
CA SER A 45 -4.79 -18.67 -4.81
C SER A 45 -4.85 -17.68 -3.66
N VAL A 46 -3.76 -16.95 -3.44
CA VAL A 46 -3.62 -15.87 -2.44
C VAL A 46 -2.91 -14.72 -3.13
N LEU A 47 -3.44 -13.52 -2.96
CA LEU A 47 -2.81 -12.26 -3.33
C LEU A 47 -2.48 -11.49 -2.05
N MET A 48 -1.22 -11.02 -1.93
CA MET A 48 -0.80 -10.10 -0.87
C MET A 48 -0.41 -8.78 -1.52
N ASN A 49 -1.19 -7.74 -1.30
CA ASN A 49 -0.88 -6.39 -1.73
C ASN A 49 -0.07 -5.67 -0.65
N CYS A 50 1.19 -5.36 -0.98
CA CYS A 50 2.11 -4.63 -0.11
C CYS A 50 2.57 -3.32 -0.77
N ASN A 51 1.88 -2.89 -1.85
CA ASN A 51 2.27 -1.70 -2.59
C ASN A 51 1.75 -0.44 -1.90
N TYR A 52 2.56 0.63 -1.95
CA TYR A 52 2.03 1.97 -1.75
C TYR A 52 1.08 2.32 -2.88
N TRP A 53 -0.03 2.97 -2.57
CA TRP A 53 -0.99 3.43 -3.54
C TRP A 53 -1.57 4.80 -3.13
N ASP A 54 -1.85 5.65 -4.09
CA ASP A 54 -2.73 6.80 -3.98
C ASP A 54 -3.56 6.92 -5.27
N GLU A 55 -4.53 7.81 -5.31
CA GLU A 55 -5.50 7.95 -6.40
C GLU A 55 -4.90 8.29 -7.78
N ARG A 56 -3.61 8.67 -7.85
CA ARG A 56 -2.90 8.91 -9.11
C ARG A 56 -2.48 7.62 -9.80
N TYR A 57 -2.29 6.54 -9.02
CA TYR A 57 -1.84 5.25 -9.54
C TYR A 57 -2.99 4.38 -10.04
N PRO A 58 -2.77 3.56 -11.08
CA PRO A 58 -3.74 2.56 -11.49
C PRO A 58 -4.08 1.60 -10.34
N ARG A 59 -5.36 1.20 -10.26
CA ARG A 59 -5.76 0.12 -9.34
C ARG A 59 -5.19 -1.21 -9.79
N LEU A 60 -4.68 -1.99 -8.84
CA LEU A 60 -4.15 -3.33 -9.10
C LEU A 60 -5.28 -4.33 -9.40
N VAL A 61 -6.31 -4.33 -8.55
CA VAL A 61 -7.46 -5.23 -8.66
C VAL A 61 -8.74 -4.41 -8.62
N THR A 62 -9.51 -4.45 -9.71
CA THR A 62 -10.80 -3.76 -9.78
C THR A 62 -11.97 -4.70 -9.49
N LYS A 63 -13.09 -4.13 -9.03
CA LYS A 63 -14.36 -4.86 -8.86
C LYS A 63 -14.82 -5.50 -10.17
N GLN A 64 -14.57 -4.82 -11.30
CA GLN A 64 -14.92 -5.35 -12.63
C GLN A 64 -14.09 -6.60 -12.98
N GLN A 65 -12.80 -6.61 -12.71
CA GLN A 65 -11.94 -7.78 -12.92
C GLN A 65 -12.38 -8.96 -12.04
N LEU A 66 -12.69 -8.72 -10.77
CA LEU A 66 -13.22 -9.76 -9.88
C LEU A 66 -14.57 -10.27 -10.36
N LYS A 67 -15.48 -9.40 -10.77
CA LYS A 67 -16.77 -9.79 -11.31
C LYS A 67 -16.64 -10.67 -12.56
N ALA A 68 -15.75 -10.30 -13.48
CA ALA A 68 -15.47 -11.10 -14.67
C ALA A 68 -14.91 -12.48 -14.30
N LEU A 69 -13.97 -12.54 -13.33
CA LEU A 69 -13.39 -13.78 -12.87
C LEU A 69 -14.42 -14.73 -12.22
N TRP A 70 -15.36 -14.19 -11.42
CA TRP A 70 -16.42 -14.98 -10.77
C TRP A 70 -17.58 -15.31 -11.70
N SER A 71 -17.74 -14.61 -12.83
CA SER A 71 -18.73 -14.92 -13.87
C SER A 71 -18.26 -15.98 -14.87
N ALA A 72 -16.99 -16.42 -14.79
CA ALA A 72 -16.44 -17.43 -15.67
C ALA A 72 -17.01 -18.83 -15.36
N GLU A 73 -17.05 -19.71 -16.38
CA GLU A 73 -17.52 -21.10 -16.22
C GLU A 73 -16.67 -21.91 -15.22
N THR A 74 -15.39 -21.58 -15.12
CA THR A 74 -14.46 -22.25 -14.17
C THR A 74 -14.38 -21.45 -12.88
N PRO A 75 -14.64 -22.06 -11.72
CA PRO A 75 -14.51 -21.40 -10.43
C PRO A 75 -13.11 -20.83 -10.23
N PRO A 76 -12.98 -19.59 -9.75
CA PRO A 76 -11.69 -18.96 -9.56
C PRO A 76 -10.86 -19.65 -8.47
N ARG A 77 -9.55 -19.65 -8.66
CA ARG A 77 -8.60 -20.18 -7.69
C ARG A 77 -8.33 -19.21 -6.55
N LEU A 78 -8.54 -17.91 -6.77
CA LEU A 78 -8.30 -16.86 -5.80
C LEU A 78 -9.24 -17.01 -4.61
N LYS A 79 -8.68 -17.24 -3.44
CA LYS A 79 -9.41 -17.48 -2.19
C LYS A 79 -9.20 -16.36 -1.16
N VAL A 80 -8.01 -15.73 -1.17
CA VAL A 80 -7.64 -14.73 -0.17
C VAL A 80 -6.96 -13.55 -0.85
N ILE A 81 -7.35 -12.36 -0.43
CA ILE A 81 -6.68 -11.11 -0.74
C ILE A 81 -6.28 -10.47 0.60
N GLY A 82 -4.97 -10.35 0.85
CA GLY A 82 -4.43 -9.57 1.95
C GLY A 82 -4.04 -8.19 1.41
N ASP A 83 -4.73 -7.17 1.86
CA ASP A 83 -4.45 -5.78 1.49
C ASP A 83 -3.80 -5.05 2.67
N LEU A 84 -2.46 -4.95 2.63
CA LEU A 84 -1.68 -4.31 3.69
C LEU A 84 -1.72 -2.78 3.61
N GLY A 85 -2.03 -2.22 2.43
CA GLY A 85 -2.23 -0.79 2.25
C GLY A 85 -3.50 -0.29 2.93
N CYS A 86 -4.53 -1.13 2.97
CA CYS A 86 -5.85 -0.84 3.57
C CYS A 86 -6.53 0.43 3.03
N ASP A 87 -6.17 0.85 1.80
CA ASP A 87 -6.80 2.00 1.17
C ASP A 87 -8.20 1.62 0.71
N ILE A 88 -9.21 2.29 1.28
CA ILE A 88 -10.62 2.02 0.94
C ILE A 88 -10.85 2.28 -0.55
N GLU A 89 -11.31 1.24 -1.26
CA GLU A 89 -11.47 1.26 -2.72
C GLU A 89 -10.21 1.71 -3.48
N GLY A 90 -9.04 1.46 -2.88
CA GLY A 90 -7.72 1.85 -3.38
C GLY A 90 -7.13 0.87 -4.40
N ALA A 91 -5.87 0.48 -4.23
CA ALA A 91 -5.19 -0.48 -5.09
C ALA A 91 -6.00 -1.76 -5.28
N ILE A 92 -6.62 -2.23 -4.21
CA ILE A 92 -7.56 -3.35 -4.17
C ILE A 92 -8.97 -2.77 -4.00
N GLU A 93 -9.70 -2.60 -5.09
CA GLU A 93 -10.99 -1.90 -5.08
C GLU A 93 -12.08 -2.61 -4.25
N CYS A 94 -11.93 -3.90 -3.96
CA CYS A 94 -12.81 -4.65 -3.05
C CYS A 94 -12.46 -4.48 -1.56
N THR A 95 -11.45 -3.69 -1.21
CA THR A 95 -11.21 -3.24 0.16
C THR A 95 -12.24 -2.15 0.50
N LEU A 96 -13.40 -2.56 1.02
CA LEU A 96 -14.52 -1.66 1.31
C LEU A 96 -14.50 -1.11 2.75
N LYS A 97 -13.71 -1.72 3.62
CA LYS A 97 -13.48 -1.28 4.99
C LYS A 97 -12.16 -1.82 5.50
N CYS A 98 -11.51 -1.09 6.41
CA CYS A 98 -10.48 -1.65 7.26
C CYS A 98 -11.12 -2.63 8.26
N THR A 99 -10.34 -3.59 8.71
CA THR A 99 -10.76 -4.61 9.67
C THR A 99 -9.95 -4.51 10.95
N GLU A 100 -10.49 -5.07 12.02
CA GLU A 100 -9.86 -5.07 13.34
C GLU A 100 -9.24 -6.43 13.64
N PRO A 101 -8.17 -6.52 14.46
CA PRO A 101 -7.58 -7.79 14.87
C PRO A 101 -8.58 -8.82 15.45
N SER A 102 -9.64 -8.35 16.07
CA SER A 102 -10.70 -9.20 16.64
C SER A 102 -11.70 -9.74 15.61
N ASP A 103 -11.82 -9.08 14.43
CA ASP A 103 -12.65 -9.50 13.29
C ASP A 103 -11.87 -9.15 12.00
N PRO A 104 -10.80 -9.91 11.69
CA PRO A 104 -9.75 -9.46 10.76
C PRO A 104 -10.12 -9.61 9.29
N VAL A 105 -11.21 -10.29 8.96
CA VAL A 105 -11.54 -10.63 7.58
C VAL A 105 -13.03 -10.50 7.28
N TYR A 106 -13.32 -10.31 6.01
CA TYR A 106 -14.66 -10.43 5.45
C TYR A 106 -14.60 -11.12 4.08
N VAL A 107 -15.71 -11.65 3.60
CA VAL A 107 -15.85 -12.12 2.22
C VAL A 107 -16.44 -11.01 1.39
N TYR A 108 -15.82 -10.72 0.25
CA TYR A 108 -16.37 -9.83 -0.77
C TYR A 108 -17.06 -10.68 -1.85
N ASP A 109 -18.37 -10.47 -2.09
CA ASP A 109 -19.09 -11.10 -3.20
C ASP A 109 -18.93 -10.27 -4.48
N PRO A 110 -18.18 -10.75 -5.50
CA PRO A 110 -17.93 -9.99 -6.71
C PRO A 110 -19.14 -9.85 -7.62
N LEU A 111 -20.14 -10.71 -7.49
CA LEU A 111 -21.35 -10.67 -8.34
C LEU A 111 -22.36 -9.65 -7.81
N GLU A 112 -22.55 -9.62 -6.48
CA GLU A 112 -23.48 -8.73 -5.80
C GLU A 112 -22.82 -7.41 -5.34
N GLY A 113 -21.50 -7.36 -5.22
CA GLY A 113 -20.77 -6.19 -4.72
C GLY A 113 -20.95 -5.95 -3.22
N THR A 114 -21.28 -6.98 -2.46
CA THR A 114 -21.56 -6.93 -1.02
C THR A 114 -20.47 -7.60 -0.19
N ILE A 115 -20.48 -7.37 1.11
CA ILE A 115 -19.55 -8.02 2.06
C ILE A 115 -20.32 -8.76 3.15
N ALA A 116 -19.71 -9.86 3.63
CA ALA A 116 -20.16 -10.63 4.80
C ALA A 116 -18.99 -10.88 5.74
N SER A 117 -19.18 -10.72 7.06
CA SER A 117 -18.14 -11.01 8.04
C SER A 117 -17.75 -12.49 8.04
N GLY A 118 -16.46 -12.76 8.36
CA GLY A 118 -15.94 -14.10 8.45
C GLY A 118 -15.37 -14.61 7.13
N VAL A 119 -15.42 -15.93 6.93
CA VAL A 119 -14.74 -16.64 5.83
C VAL A 119 -15.70 -17.38 4.89
N ASP A 120 -16.98 -17.39 5.21
CA ASP A 120 -18.00 -18.11 4.44
C ASP A 120 -18.72 -17.18 3.47
N GLY A 121 -18.72 -17.51 2.18
CA GLY A 121 -19.38 -16.74 1.14
C GLY A 121 -18.95 -17.08 -0.27
N SER A 122 -19.45 -16.32 -1.24
CA SER A 122 -19.28 -16.55 -2.68
C SER A 122 -18.16 -15.71 -3.30
N GLY A 123 -17.09 -15.43 -2.53
CA GLY A 123 -16.01 -14.58 -3.03
C GLY A 123 -14.67 -14.80 -2.35
N PRO A 124 -13.68 -13.94 -2.60
CA PRO A 124 -12.42 -13.99 -1.88
C PRO A 124 -12.61 -13.47 -0.44
N VAL A 125 -11.88 -14.08 0.49
CA VAL A 125 -11.70 -13.54 1.82
C VAL A 125 -10.74 -12.36 1.73
N VAL A 126 -11.13 -11.20 2.25
CA VAL A 126 -10.30 -9.98 2.29
C VAL A 126 -9.83 -9.74 3.72
N LEU A 127 -8.51 -9.64 3.88
CA LEU A 127 -7.84 -9.19 5.10
C LEU A 127 -7.39 -7.75 4.86
N ALA A 128 -7.84 -6.81 5.70
CA ALA A 128 -7.49 -5.38 5.59
C ALA A 128 -7.30 -4.75 6.98
N VAL A 129 -6.45 -5.39 7.81
CA VAL A 129 -6.08 -4.89 9.14
C VAL A 129 -4.98 -3.84 8.99
N ASP A 130 -5.29 -2.57 9.24
CA ASP A 130 -4.34 -1.45 9.10
C ASP A 130 -3.26 -1.41 10.18
N ILE A 131 -3.53 -2.04 11.33
CA ILE A 131 -2.57 -2.21 12.44
C ILE A 131 -1.99 -3.64 12.47
N LEU A 132 -1.71 -4.21 11.30
CA LEU A 132 -1.22 -5.60 11.16
C LEU A 132 -0.04 -5.97 12.08
N PRO A 133 0.93 -5.08 12.38
CA PRO A 133 1.98 -5.36 13.38
C PRO A 133 1.45 -5.74 14.77
N ALA A 134 0.22 -5.37 15.13
CA ALA A 134 -0.40 -5.76 16.38
C ALA A 134 -0.77 -7.26 16.46
N GLU A 135 -0.84 -7.94 15.34
CA GLU A 135 -1.07 -9.39 15.25
C GLU A 135 0.15 -10.21 15.68
N LEU A 136 1.36 -9.66 15.49
CA LEU A 136 2.65 -10.24 15.87
C LEU A 136 3.46 -9.20 16.64
N PRO A 137 2.98 -8.73 17.81
CA PRO A 137 3.50 -7.53 18.46
C PRO A 137 4.94 -7.68 18.96
N ARG A 138 5.33 -8.89 19.34
CA ARG A 138 6.68 -9.17 19.79
C ARG A 138 7.68 -9.08 18.64
N GLU A 139 7.40 -9.81 17.57
CA GLU A 139 8.25 -9.89 16.38
C GLU A 139 8.36 -8.51 15.71
N ALA A 140 7.24 -7.81 15.57
CA ALA A 140 7.21 -6.46 15.02
C ALA A 140 8.01 -5.47 15.87
N SER A 141 7.93 -5.55 17.20
CA SER A 141 8.69 -4.70 18.12
C SER A 141 10.19 -5.01 18.12
N GLU A 142 10.56 -6.30 18.05
CA GLU A 142 11.95 -6.73 17.97
C GLU A 142 12.60 -6.25 16.66
N GLU A 143 11.90 -6.38 15.52
CA GLU A 143 12.38 -5.92 14.22
C GLU A 143 12.51 -4.40 14.17
N PHE A 144 11.46 -3.66 14.58
CA PHE A 144 11.50 -2.20 14.66
C PHE A 144 12.64 -1.70 15.56
N SER A 145 12.81 -2.30 16.74
CA SER A 145 13.90 -1.96 17.66
C SER A 145 15.28 -2.21 17.03
N SER A 146 15.44 -3.35 16.35
CA SER A 146 16.69 -3.70 15.67
C SER A 146 17.02 -2.74 14.54
N ALA A 147 16.01 -2.33 13.77
CA ALA A 147 16.17 -1.38 12.68
C ALA A 147 16.48 0.05 13.17
N LEU A 148 15.87 0.47 14.29
CA LEU A 148 16.01 1.84 14.80
C LEU A 148 17.25 2.03 15.69
N SER A 149 17.66 1.00 16.46
CA SER A 149 18.73 1.11 17.45
C SER A 149 20.05 1.66 16.91
N PRO A 150 20.50 1.35 15.68
CA PRO A 150 21.75 1.92 15.13
C PRO A 150 21.73 3.44 15.00
N TYR A 151 20.56 4.05 14.88
CA TYR A 151 20.40 5.49 14.69
C TYR A 151 20.28 6.28 16.01
N LEU A 152 19.95 5.61 17.12
CA LEU A 152 19.72 6.28 18.40
C LEU A 152 20.93 7.10 18.90
N PRO A 153 22.19 6.65 18.78
CA PRO A 153 23.34 7.45 19.18
C PRO A 153 23.45 8.77 18.41
N ALA A 154 23.18 8.75 17.10
CA ALA A 154 23.22 9.94 16.26
C ALA A 154 22.11 10.92 16.65
N LEU A 155 20.89 10.42 16.88
CA LEU A 155 19.75 11.24 17.36
C LEU A 155 20.08 11.89 18.71
N ALA A 156 20.64 11.14 19.65
CA ALA A 156 20.96 11.62 20.99
C ALA A 156 22.11 12.66 21.00
N ALA A 157 23.04 12.55 20.05
CA ALA A 157 24.19 13.47 19.96
C ALA A 157 23.88 14.73 19.13
N THR A 158 22.78 14.76 18.38
CA THR A 158 22.48 15.86 17.47
C THR A 158 22.02 17.10 18.23
N ASN A 159 22.61 18.26 17.90
CA ASN A 159 22.13 19.56 18.34
C ASN A 159 20.98 20.02 17.44
N PHE A 160 19.75 20.02 17.94
CA PHE A 160 18.56 20.48 17.21
C PHE A 160 18.34 22.00 17.26
N ASP A 161 19.21 22.77 17.97
CA ASP A 161 19.13 24.22 18.03
C ASP A 161 19.81 24.93 16.84
N VAL A 162 20.34 24.17 15.87
CA VAL A 162 20.92 24.69 14.63
C VAL A 162 19.89 24.71 13.49
N PRO A 163 20.13 25.45 12.39
CA PRO A 163 19.30 25.35 11.18
C PRO A 163 19.22 23.94 10.62
N PHE A 164 18.13 23.60 9.94
CA PHE A 164 17.93 22.26 9.33
C PHE A 164 19.11 21.83 8.45
N SER A 165 19.67 22.74 7.66
CA SER A 165 20.83 22.47 6.79
C SER A 165 22.13 22.16 7.51
N GLU A 166 22.18 22.37 8.83
CA GLU A 166 23.36 22.13 9.67
C GLU A 166 23.16 20.93 10.62
N LEU A 167 22.02 20.21 10.52
CA LEU A 167 21.77 19.03 11.33
C LEU A 167 22.74 17.90 10.97
N ALA A 168 23.49 17.43 11.96
CA ALA A 168 24.45 16.32 11.83
C ALA A 168 23.76 14.97 12.00
N LEU A 169 22.76 14.68 11.15
CA LEU A 169 22.05 13.41 11.12
C LEU A 169 22.49 12.55 9.94
N PRO A 170 22.46 11.20 10.06
CA PRO A 170 22.55 10.31 8.91
C PRO A 170 21.47 10.65 7.88
N PRO A 171 21.73 10.42 6.57
CA PRO A 171 20.78 10.76 5.49
C PRO A 171 19.37 10.19 5.69
N GLU A 172 19.27 8.97 6.21
CA GLU A 172 18.01 8.29 6.48
C GLU A 172 17.16 9.02 7.52
N LEU A 173 17.82 9.50 8.59
CA LEU A 173 17.15 10.28 9.62
C LEU A 173 16.87 11.71 9.15
N LEU A 174 17.80 12.32 8.42
CA LEU A 174 17.62 13.66 7.89
C LEU A 174 16.42 13.73 6.95
N GLY A 175 16.27 12.73 6.05
CA GLY A 175 15.12 12.57 5.16
C GLY A 175 13.80 12.31 5.88
N ALA A 176 13.84 11.79 7.12
CA ALA A 176 12.65 11.54 7.93
C ALA A 176 12.20 12.75 8.77
N VAL A 177 12.96 13.85 8.79
CA VAL A 177 12.59 15.07 9.54
C VAL A 177 11.49 15.82 8.81
N ILE A 178 10.26 15.65 9.23
CA ILE A 178 9.08 16.31 8.64
C ILE A 178 9.07 17.80 8.97
N ALA A 179 9.31 18.14 10.23
CA ALA A 179 9.30 19.52 10.70
C ALA A 179 10.50 19.82 11.60
N HIS A 180 11.07 21.02 11.46
CA HIS A 180 12.16 21.49 12.29
C HIS A 180 11.91 22.93 12.73
N ARG A 181 11.97 23.18 14.05
CA ARG A 181 11.75 24.51 14.66
C ARG A 181 10.44 25.18 14.19
N GLY A 182 9.37 24.39 14.13
CA GLY A 182 8.02 24.86 13.78
C GLY A 182 7.79 25.11 12.28
N LYS A 183 8.69 24.66 11.41
CA LYS A 183 8.53 24.76 9.94
C LYS A 183 8.71 23.40 9.30
N LEU A 184 7.94 23.14 8.24
CA LEU A 184 8.14 21.96 7.40
C LEU A 184 9.52 22.00 6.73
N THR A 185 10.17 20.84 6.65
CA THR A 185 11.42 20.69 5.91
C THR A 185 11.17 20.72 4.40
N PRO A 186 12.21 20.92 3.56
CA PRO A 186 12.01 21.08 2.12
C PRO A 186 11.22 19.93 1.48
N ASP A 187 11.49 18.69 1.85
CA ASP A 187 10.88 17.50 1.26
C ASP A 187 9.41 17.29 1.66
N TYR A 188 8.95 18.00 2.72
CA TYR A 188 7.59 17.89 3.25
C TYR A 188 6.74 19.15 3.03
N ARG A 189 7.18 20.10 2.20
CA ARG A 189 6.41 21.31 1.90
C ARG A 189 5.07 21.04 1.21
N TYR A 190 4.92 19.92 0.54
CA TYR A 190 3.64 19.52 -0.05
C TYR A 190 2.50 19.45 0.97
N ILE A 191 2.83 19.24 2.26
CA ILE A 191 1.85 19.21 3.36
C ILE A 191 1.22 20.61 3.60
N GLU A 192 1.90 21.71 3.21
CA GLU A 192 1.39 23.09 3.41
C GLU A 192 0.00 23.28 2.79
N ALA A 193 -0.26 22.68 1.63
CA ALA A 193 -1.56 22.76 0.97
C ALA A 193 -2.68 22.10 1.80
N HIS A 194 -2.39 20.97 2.44
CA HIS A 194 -3.33 20.26 3.32
C HIS A 194 -3.57 21.04 4.62
N LEU A 195 -2.53 21.63 5.20
CA LEU A 195 -2.66 22.47 6.40
C LEU A 195 -3.51 23.71 6.13
N ALA A 196 -3.33 24.36 4.97
CA ALA A 196 -4.12 25.52 4.58
C ALA A 196 -5.61 25.19 4.36
N ALA A 197 -5.91 23.98 3.87
CA ALA A 197 -7.27 23.52 3.63
C ALA A 197 -8.03 23.14 4.92
N HIS A 198 -7.33 22.78 6.00
CA HIS A 198 -7.91 22.28 7.25
C HIS A 198 -7.62 23.17 8.47
N GLY A 199 -6.85 24.25 8.30
CA GLY A 199 -6.43 25.19 9.34
C GLY A 199 -7.24 26.48 9.31
N GLY A 200 -8.55 26.39 9.63
CA GLY A 200 -9.43 27.52 9.84
C GLY A 200 -10.05 27.45 11.23
#